data_149ba60336d58a79061265a76aa87d30
#
_entry.id   149ba60336d58a79061265a76aa87d30
#
_cell.length_a   1.000
_cell.length_b   1.000
_cell.length_c   1.000
_cell.angle_alpha   90.00
_cell.angle_beta   90.00
_cell.angle_gamma   90.00
#
_symmetry.space_group_name_H-M   'P 1'
#
loop_
_entity.id
_entity.type
_entity.pdbx_description
1 polymer ?
#
loop_
_entity_poly.entity_id
_entity_poly.type
_entity_poly.pdbx_seq_one_letter_code
_entity_poly.pdbx_strand_id
1 'polypeptide(L)'
;MALTKQYLKSKPVCKVTFLLPAESVLDSKEVAVLGDFNEWNVEEAAPLKKQKDGSYKVTLDLEPGKEYQFRYLLDGTIWVNDTEADKYVPAGISTDENSVVVL
;
A
#
# COMPACT_ATOMS: atom_id res chain seq x y z
N MET A 1 -12.27 0.49 5.20
CA MET A 1 -11.11 1.39 5.22
C MET A 1 -9.91 0.64 4.68
N ALA A 2 -9.27 1.17 3.68
CA ALA A 2 -8.10 0.54 3.07
C ALA A 2 -6.80 0.79 3.84
N LEU A 3 -6.73 1.87 4.60
CA LEU A 3 -5.55 2.21 5.40
C LEU A 3 -5.92 2.34 6.87
N THR A 4 -5.13 1.70 7.72
CA THR A 4 -5.26 1.82 9.17
C THR A 4 -3.91 2.27 9.72
N LYS A 5 -3.91 3.23 10.63
CA LYS A 5 -2.70 3.81 11.19
C LYS A 5 -2.71 3.67 12.70
N GLN A 6 -1.59 3.20 13.25
CA GLN A 6 -1.42 3.10 14.70
C GLN A 6 -0.09 3.72 15.07
N TYR A 7 -0.15 4.91 15.67
CA TYR A 7 1.05 5.61 16.12
C TYR A 7 1.50 5.05 17.46
N LEU A 8 2.75 4.63 17.55
CA LEU A 8 3.30 4.06 18.78
C LEU A 8 3.82 5.17 19.68
N LYS A 9 3.53 5.05 20.98
CA LYS A 9 3.98 6.05 21.96
C LYS A 9 5.43 5.87 22.38
N SER A 10 5.92 4.64 22.34
CA SER A 10 7.26 4.30 22.81
C SER A 10 8.34 4.37 21.75
N LYS A 11 7.97 4.51 20.47
CA LYS A 11 8.89 4.54 19.33
C LYS A 11 8.40 5.54 18.30
N PRO A 12 9.31 6.20 17.56
CA PRO A 12 8.91 7.07 16.47
C PRO A 12 8.50 6.25 15.24
N VAL A 13 7.47 5.42 15.39
CA VAL A 13 6.99 4.50 14.36
C VAL A 13 5.47 4.56 14.30
N CYS A 14 4.95 4.53 13.08
CA CYS A 14 3.54 4.34 12.83
C CYS A 14 3.34 2.99 12.14
N LYS A 15 2.52 2.13 12.72
CA LYS A 15 2.14 0.88 12.08
C LYS A 15 1.02 1.16 11.10
N VAL A 16 1.28 0.95 9.82
CA VAL A 16 0.31 1.19 8.74
C VAL A 16 -0.14 -0.14 8.16
N THR A 17 -1.44 -0.38 8.20
CA THR A 17 -2.02 -1.57 7.59
C THR A 17 -2.58 -1.19 6.23
N PHE A 18 -2.06 -1.84 5.19
CA PHE A 18 -2.54 -1.69 3.82
C PHE A 18 -3.50 -2.84 3.55
N LEU A 19 -4.71 -2.51 3.11
CA LEU A 19 -5.74 -3.50 2.82
C LEU A 19 -6.26 -3.31 1.41
N LEU A 20 -6.26 -4.39 0.63
CA LEU A 20 -6.86 -4.40 -0.70
C LEU A 20 -8.09 -5.29 -0.65
N PRO A 21 -9.30 -4.72 -0.88
CA PRO A 21 -10.54 -5.52 -0.80
C PRO A 21 -10.59 -6.63 -1.84
N ALA A 22 -11.36 -7.66 -1.56
CA ALA A 22 -11.48 -8.82 -2.44
C ALA A 22 -11.88 -8.44 -3.88
N GLU A 23 -12.79 -7.47 -4.04
CA GLU A 23 -13.24 -7.05 -5.37
C GLU A 23 -12.17 -6.32 -6.17
N SER A 24 -11.12 -5.83 -5.51
CA SER A 24 -10.03 -5.14 -6.19
C SER A 24 -8.87 -6.06 -6.58
N VAL A 25 -8.89 -7.31 -6.13
CA VAL A 25 -7.78 -8.25 -6.34
C VAL A 25 -7.79 -8.87 -7.72
N LEU A 26 -8.94 -8.89 -8.41
CA LEU A 26 -9.08 -9.38 -9.79
C LEU A 26 -8.60 -10.82 -9.99
N ASP A 27 -8.92 -11.70 -9.04
CA ASP A 27 -8.52 -13.11 -9.04
C ASP A 27 -7.01 -13.34 -9.02
N SER A 28 -6.26 -12.33 -8.60
CA SER A 28 -4.81 -12.44 -8.48
C SER A 28 -4.41 -13.38 -7.36
N LYS A 29 -3.28 -14.07 -7.53
CA LYS A 29 -2.76 -15.00 -6.53
C LYS A 29 -1.70 -14.38 -5.64
N GLU A 30 -1.00 -13.36 -6.15
CA GLU A 30 0.02 -12.66 -5.42
C GLU A 30 -0.28 -11.17 -5.42
N VAL A 31 -0.23 -10.55 -4.24
CA VAL A 31 -0.48 -9.12 -4.07
C VAL A 31 0.64 -8.56 -3.22
N ALA A 32 1.20 -7.44 -3.64
CA ALA A 32 2.26 -6.77 -2.91
C ALA A 32 2.03 -5.26 -2.94
N VAL A 33 2.63 -4.54 -2.01
CA VAL A 33 2.60 -3.09 -2.00
C VAL A 33 4.02 -2.56 -2.24
N LEU A 34 4.14 -1.60 -3.15
CA LEU A 34 5.38 -0.90 -3.45
C LEU A 34 5.15 0.60 -3.29
N GLY A 35 6.18 1.29 -2.85
CA GLY A 35 6.10 2.72 -2.68
C GLY A 35 7.45 3.31 -2.27
N ASP A 36 7.39 4.56 -1.80
CA ASP A 36 8.59 5.27 -1.35
C ASP A 36 9.31 4.54 -0.21
N PHE A 37 8.58 3.75 0.58
CA PHE A 37 9.13 3.04 1.73
C PHE A 37 9.98 1.82 1.35
N ASN A 38 9.91 1.34 0.12
CA ASN A 38 10.80 0.26 -0.38
C ASN A 38 11.42 0.63 -1.72
N GLU A 39 11.50 1.94 -2.00
CA GLU A 39 12.14 2.51 -3.19
C GLU A 39 11.56 1.98 -4.50
N TRP A 40 10.30 1.54 -4.49
CA TRP A 40 9.61 1.00 -5.65
C TRP A 40 10.32 -0.22 -6.25
N ASN A 41 11.13 -0.91 -5.42
CA ASN A 41 11.89 -2.07 -5.86
C ASN A 41 11.04 -3.33 -5.80
N VAL A 42 10.76 -3.94 -6.95
CA VAL A 42 9.91 -5.13 -7.03
C VAL A 42 10.45 -6.28 -6.20
N GLU A 43 11.77 -6.40 -6.09
CA GLU A 43 12.40 -7.46 -5.29
C GLU A 43 12.21 -7.25 -3.79
N GLU A 44 11.91 -6.04 -3.37
CA GLU A 44 11.67 -5.70 -1.98
C GLU A 44 10.21 -5.38 -1.70
N ALA A 45 9.32 -5.74 -2.64
CA ALA A 45 7.90 -5.50 -2.48
C ALA A 45 7.37 -6.21 -1.23
N ALA A 46 6.52 -5.52 -0.48
CA ALA A 46 5.94 -6.08 0.73
C ALA A 46 4.71 -6.93 0.37
N PRO A 47 4.78 -8.26 0.56
CA PRO A 47 3.65 -9.13 0.19
C PRO A 47 2.49 -8.96 1.15
N LEU A 48 1.28 -8.96 0.59
CA LEU A 48 0.05 -8.96 1.38
C LEU A 48 -0.45 -10.38 1.56
N LYS A 49 -1.05 -10.65 2.71
CA LYS A 49 -1.62 -11.95 3.03
C LYS A 49 -3.11 -11.98 2.76
N LYS A 50 -3.58 -13.06 2.13
CA LYS A 50 -4.99 -13.28 1.88
C LYS A 50 -5.72 -13.55 3.19
N GLN A 51 -6.83 -12.85 3.39
CA GLN A 51 -7.70 -13.01 4.55
C GLN A 51 -8.85 -13.96 4.23
N LYS A 52 -9.61 -14.34 5.24
CA LYS A 52 -10.74 -15.29 5.07
C LYS A 52 -11.81 -14.74 4.14
N ASP A 53 -11.97 -13.42 4.09
CA ASP A 53 -12.98 -12.79 3.25
C ASP A 53 -12.50 -12.52 1.82
N GLY A 54 -11.29 -12.97 1.49
CA GLY A 54 -10.71 -12.77 0.16
C GLY A 54 -9.93 -11.48 -0.01
N SER A 55 -9.92 -10.60 0.99
CA SER A 55 -9.08 -9.41 0.94
C SER A 55 -7.63 -9.77 1.23
N TYR A 56 -6.71 -8.84 0.94
CA TYR A 56 -5.29 -8.98 1.22
C TYR A 56 -4.83 -7.83 2.09
N LYS A 57 -3.96 -8.10 3.05
CA LYS A 57 -3.42 -7.04 3.91
C LYS A 57 -1.99 -7.30 4.36
N VAL A 58 -1.31 -6.22 4.73
CA VAL A 58 0.02 -6.25 5.36
C VAL A 58 0.14 -5.04 6.26
N THR A 59 0.86 -5.18 7.36
CA THR A 59 1.17 -4.08 8.26
C THR A 59 2.66 -3.78 8.18
N LEU A 60 3.00 -2.53 7.93
CA LEU A 60 4.39 -2.06 7.84
C LEU A 60 4.64 -0.99 8.89
N ASP A 61 5.88 -0.97 9.40
CA ASP A 61 6.33 0.08 10.32
C ASP A 61 6.94 1.19 9.49
N LEU A 62 6.34 2.38 9.53
CA LEU A 62 6.79 3.53 8.76
C LEU A 62 7.08 4.70 9.68
N GLU A 63 7.96 5.60 9.23
CA GLU A 63 8.32 6.78 10.00
C GLU A 63 7.20 7.81 9.94
N PRO A 64 6.69 8.29 11.10
CA PRO A 64 5.62 9.29 11.11
C PRO A 64 6.13 10.68 10.69
N GLY A 65 5.18 11.56 10.36
CA GLY A 65 5.52 12.92 9.94
C GLY A 65 5.91 13.03 8.48
N LYS A 66 5.67 11.99 7.70
CA LYS A 66 5.98 11.93 6.27
C LYS A 66 4.79 11.45 5.47
N GLU A 67 4.87 11.67 4.17
CA GLU A 67 3.92 11.13 3.21
C GLU A 67 4.66 10.12 2.34
N TYR A 68 3.98 9.03 1.99
CA TYR A 68 4.56 7.99 1.16
C TYR A 68 3.63 7.71 -0.01
N GLN A 69 4.17 7.74 -1.22
CA GLN A 69 3.42 7.33 -2.42
C GLN A 69 3.52 5.82 -2.55
N PHE A 70 2.44 5.18 -2.98
CA PHE A 70 2.43 3.72 -3.11
C PHE A 70 1.39 3.26 -4.13
N ARG A 71 1.54 2.01 -4.57
CA ARG A 71 0.55 1.28 -5.36
C ARG A 71 0.62 -0.20 -4.98
N TYR A 72 -0.42 -0.92 -5.32
CA TYR A 72 -0.42 -2.37 -5.20
C TYR A 72 -0.02 -3.00 -6.53
N LEU A 73 0.70 -4.11 -6.46
CA LEU A 73 1.12 -4.87 -7.64
C LEU A 73 0.49 -6.25 -7.57
N LEU A 74 -0.32 -6.59 -8.58
CA LEU A 74 -1.02 -7.87 -8.65
C LEU A 74 -0.27 -8.81 -9.59
N ASP A 75 0.07 -10.00 -9.10
CA ASP A 75 0.77 -11.04 -9.87
C ASP A 75 2.02 -10.54 -10.58
N GLY A 76 2.67 -9.51 -10.04
CA GLY A 76 3.90 -8.96 -10.59
C GLY A 76 3.73 -8.16 -11.88
N THR A 77 2.50 -7.94 -12.35
CA THR A 77 2.27 -7.29 -13.64
C THR A 77 1.23 -6.19 -13.66
N ILE A 78 0.24 -6.22 -12.76
CA ILE A 78 -0.88 -5.27 -12.79
C ILE A 78 -0.76 -4.30 -11.62
N TRP A 79 -0.64 -3.02 -11.92
CA TRP A 79 -0.58 -1.96 -10.91
C TRP A 79 -1.97 -1.41 -10.64
N VAL A 80 -2.34 -1.34 -9.37
CA VAL A 80 -3.62 -0.74 -8.96
C VAL A 80 -3.39 0.21 -7.80
N ASN A 81 -4.23 1.23 -7.74
CA ASN A 81 -4.22 2.19 -6.64
C ASN A 81 -5.15 1.76 -5.52
N ASP A 82 -4.94 2.35 -4.36
CA ASP A 82 -5.87 2.22 -3.24
C ASP A 82 -7.04 3.17 -3.52
N THR A 83 -8.27 2.66 -3.41
CA THR A 83 -9.46 3.48 -3.65
C THR A 83 -9.82 4.36 -2.48
N GLU A 84 -9.17 4.18 -1.34
CA GLU A 84 -9.43 4.94 -0.11
C GLU A 84 -8.13 5.51 0.48
N ALA A 85 -7.20 5.90 -0.37
CA ALA A 85 -5.96 6.53 0.08
C ALA A 85 -6.24 7.92 0.68
N ASP A 86 -5.28 8.44 1.45
CA ASP A 86 -5.43 9.77 2.03
C ASP A 86 -5.50 10.85 0.96
N LYS A 87 -4.75 10.67 -0.13
CA LYS A 87 -4.81 11.56 -1.29
C LYS A 87 -4.15 10.88 -2.48
N TYR A 88 -4.20 11.52 -3.62
CA TYR A 88 -3.58 11.04 -4.86
C TYR A 88 -2.74 12.16 -5.46
N VAL A 89 -1.59 11.78 -6.03
CA VAL A 89 -0.68 12.74 -6.66
C VAL A 89 -0.30 12.23 -8.06
N PRO A 90 0.04 13.12 -8.99
CA PRO A 90 0.48 12.69 -10.31
C PRO A 90 1.74 11.82 -10.25
N ALA A 91 1.78 10.77 -11.08
CA ALA A 91 2.91 9.84 -11.12
C ALA A 91 3.89 10.23 -12.22
N GLY A 92 4.57 11.35 -12.04
CA GLY A 92 5.54 11.85 -13.02
C GLY A 92 4.87 12.41 -14.27
N ILE A 93 5.35 11.99 -15.45
CA ILE A 93 4.83 12.51 -16.73
C ILE A 93 3.62 11.73 -17.24
N SER A 94 3.23 10.68 -16.53
CA SER A 94 2.06 9.86 -16.86
C SER A 94 0.77 10.55 -16.46
N THR A 95 -0.35 10.15 -17.07
CA THR A 95 -1.67 10.58 -16.62
C THR A 95 -2.14 9.80 -15.41
N ASP A 96 -1.40 8.76 -15.02
CA ASP A 96 -1.73 7.96 -13.84
C ASP A 96 -1.41 8.73 -12.56
N GLU A 97 -2.01 8.25 -11.47
CA GLU A 97 -1.78 8.82 -10.16
C GLU A 97 -1.22 7.76 -9.22
N ASN A 98 -0.50 8.19 -8.19
CA ASN A 98 -0.10 7.32 -7.09
C ASN A 98 -0.98 7.60 -5.90
N SER A 99 -1.29 6.55 -5.15
CA SER A 99 -1.94 6.67 -3.85
C SER A 99 -0.93 7.24 -2.86
N VAL A 100 -1.41 7.96 -1.84
CA VAL A 100 -0.54 8.54 -0.81
C VAL A 100 -1.09 8.21 0.56
N VAL A 101 -0.21 7.77 1.44
CA VAL A 101 -0.52 7.64 2.87
C VAL A 101 0.19 8.78 3.60
N VAL A 102 -0.57 9.53 4.40
CA VAL A 102 -0.08 10.69 5.15
C VAL A 102 0.04 10.32 6.63
N LEU A 103 1.24 10.44 7.18
CA LEU A 103 1.50 10.07 8.59
C LEU A 103 1.91 11.29 9.47
#